data_f48658ba5a95b57c2cbe7c8adc0ae495
#
_entry.id   f48658ba5a95b57c2cbe7c8adc0ae495
#
_cell.length_a   1.000
_cell.length_b   1.000
_cell.length_c   1.000
_cell.angle_alpha   90.00
_cell.angle_beta   90.00
_cell.angle_gamma   90.00
#
_symmetry.space_group_name_H-M   'P 1'
#
loop_
_entity.id
_entity.type
_entity.pdbx_description
1 polymer ?
#
loop_
_entity_poly.entity_id
_entity_poly.type
_entity_poly.pdbx_seq_one_letter_code
_entity_poly.pdbx_strand_id
1 'polypeptide(L)'
;MSALAAEAGQGWDDVVRLWHQMDWPEGCKVEIIEGIITVAPSPANQHNSIAEEIQRRLYRVIPDDWGIYQTQAVAIPARSGMYIPDLLVAPKAALRESGHFIQAAEAELVAEITSQSNANHDRIAKVAGYATAGVPLYLLVDRWAPGGPTITLYGAPSGGVYRVLSAVPFGEKTHLPAPFDLTLDTAEFPAG
;
A
#
# COMPACT_ATOMS: atom_id res chain seq x y z
N MET A 1 6.02 -10.46 13.56
CA MET A 1 5.49 -9.09 13.66
C MET A 1 5.38 -8.71 15.12
N SER A 2 6.01 -7.61 15.53
CA SER A 2 5.85 -7.05 16.88
C SER A 2 4.94 -5.82 16.77
N ALA A 3 3.98 -5.68 17.68
CA ALA A 3 3.09 -4.54 17.76
C ALA A 3 3.26 -3.87 19.12
N LEU A 4 3.41 -2.55 19.11
CA LEU A 4 3.34 -1.70 20.30
C LEU A 4 2.02 -0.92 20.20
N ALA A 5 1.12 -1.19 21.14
CA ALA A 5 -0.12 -0.42 21.25
C ALA A 5 0.16 0.92 21.92
N ALA A 6 -0.31 2.02 21.34
CA ALA A 6 -0.40 3.28 22.05
C ALA A 6 -1.47 3.17 23.15
N GLU A 7 -1.22 3.75 24.33
CA GLU A 7 -2.20 3.74 25.40
C GLU A 7 -3.49 4.47 24.96
N ALA A 8 -4.63 3.94 25.38
CA ALA A 8 -5.93 4.51 25.06
C ALA A 8 -6.02 5.99 25.53
N GLY A 9 -6.06 6.92 24.56
CA GLY A 9 -6.10 8.37 24.83
C GLY A 9 -5.01 9.17 24.11
N GLN A 10 -4.05 8.54 23.45
CA GLN A 10 -3.05 9.24 22.64
C GLN A 10 -3.69 9.69 21.30
N GLY A 11 -3.61 11.00 21.03
CA GLY A 11 -4.01 11.56 19.73
C GLY A 11 -3.08 11.16 18.60
N TRP A 12 -3.52 11.38 17.35
CA TRP A 12 -2.72 11.15 16.14
C TRP A 12 -1.30 11.74 16.24
N ASP A 13 -1.18 13.00 16.69
CA ASP A 13 0.11 13.70 16.78
C ASP A 13 1.07 13.05 17.79
N ASP A 14 0.54 12.43 18.85
CA ASP A 14 1.35 11.75 19.85
C ASP A 14 1.91 10.43 19.30
N VAL A 15 1.10 9.67 18.55
CA VAL A 15 1.55 8.42 17.90
C VAL A 15 2.57 8.71 16.83
N VAL A 16 2.38 9.75 16.01
CA VAL A 16 3.35 10.19 14.99
C VAL A 16 4.65 10.65 15.65
N ARG A 17 4.56 11.42 16.75
CA ARG A 17 5.75 11.83 17.51
C ARG A 17 6.52 10.62 18.03
N LEU A 18 5.83 9.65 18.60
CA LEU A 18 6.43 8.39 19.06
C LEU A 18 7.09 7.65 17.90
N TRP A 19 6.42 7.53 16.77
CA TRP A 19 6.94 6.91 15.56
C TRP A 19 8.25 7.58 15.11
N HIS A 20 8.36 8.91 15.16
CA HIS A 20 9.58 9.65 14.84
C HIS A 20 10.72 9.49 15.86
N GLN A 21 10.39 9.29 17.13
CA GLN A 21 11.37 9.25 18.22
C GLN A 21 11.95 7.85 18.48
N MET A 22 11.29 6.81 17.98
CA MET A 22 11.74 5.44 18.21
C MET A 22 12.91 5.10 17.29
N ASP A 23 13.89 4.41 17.85
CA ASP A 23 15.00 3.82 17.10
C ASP A 23 14.58 2.45 16.57
N TRP A 24 14.44 2.35 15.26
CA TRP A 24 13.96 1.16 14.59
C TRP A 24 15.14 0.36 14.02
N PRO A 25 15.07 -0.98 14.02
CA PRO A 25 16.08 -1.80 13.33
C PRO A 25 16.13 -1.43 11.83
N GLU A 26 17.34 -1.25 11.31
CA GLU A 26 17.54 -0.97 9.88
C GLU A 26 16.87 -2.03 9.01
N GLY A 27 16.30 -1.59 7.89
CA GLY A 27 15.63 -2.46 6.93
C GLY A 27 14.23 -2.92 7.32
N CYS A 28 13.71 -2.53 8.48
CA CYS A 28 12.33 -2.79 8.87
C CYS A 28 11.36 -1.75 8.29
N LYS A 29 10.16 -2.21 7.92
CA LYS A 29 9.01 -1.37 7.59
C LYS A 29 8.24 -1.07 8.88
N VAL A 30 8.10 0.21 9.22
CA VAL A 30 7.42 0.64 10.45
C VAL A 30 6.23 1.49 10.08
N GLU A 31 5.04 0.99 10.35
CA GLU A 31 3.76 1.59 9.99
C GLU A 31 2.94 1.88 11.24
N ILE A 32 1.98 2.81 11.14
CA ILE A 32 0.92 2.99 12.14
C ILE A 32 -0.37 2.49 11.53
N ILE A 33 -0.96 1.44 12.09
CA ILE A 33 -2.20 0.85 11.61
C ILE A 33 -3.25 0.97 12.71
N GLU A 34 -4.27 1.80 12.47
CA GLU A 34 -5.34 2.09 13.45
C GLU A 34 -4.80 2.50 14.83
N GLY A 35 -3.79 3.39 14.84
CA GLY A 35 -3.15 3.89 16.05
C GLY A 35 -2.11 2.96 16.69
N ILE A 36 -1.85 1.80 16.07
CA ILE A 36 -0.87 0.82 16.57
C ILE A 36 0.37 0.86 15.70
N ILE A 37 1.54 1.07 16.31
CA ILE A 37 2.82 0.99 15.61
C ILE A 37 3.15 -0.47 15.36
N THR A 38 3.36 -0.82 14.10
CA THR A 38 3.68 -2.18 13.63
C THR A 38 5.05 -2.18 12.96
N VAL A 39 5.84 -3.22 13.23
CA VAL A 39 7.16 -3.41 12.63
C VAL A 39 7.16 -4.70 11.83
N ALA A 40 7.50 -4.62 10.56
CA ALA A 40 7.61 -5.76 9.67
C ALA A 40 9.06 -5.88 9.14
N PRO A 41 9.57 -7.11 8.96
CA PRO A 41 10.88 -7.32 8.37
C PRO A 41 10.90 -6.96 6.88
N SER A 42 12.09 -6.88 6.31
CA SER A 42 12.28 -6.74 4.86
C SER A 42 11.51 -7.82 4.08
N PRO A 43 10.97 -7.47 2.91
CA PRO A 43 10.20 -8.40 2.09
C PRO A 43 11.07 -9.53 1.51
N ALA A 44 10.43 -10.67 1.24
CA ALA A 44 11.08 -11.82 0.60
C ALA A 44 11.35 -11.56 -0.90
N ASN A 45 12.28 -12.32 -1.50
CA ASN A 45 12.66 -12.19 -2.92
C ASN A 45 11.46 -12.26 -3.88
N GLN A 46 10.53 -13.17 -3.63
CA GLN A 46 9.33 -13.32 -4.47
C GLN A 46 8.42 -12.08 -4.41
N HIS A 47 8.30 -11.45 -3.25
CA HIS A 47 7.58 -10.19 -3.12
C HIS A 47 8.24 -9.09 -3.95
N ASN A 48 9.57 -8.95 -3.85
CA ASN A 48 10.33 -7.95 -4.61
C ASN A 48 10.24 -8.20 -6.13
N SER A 49 10.20 -9.46 -6.56
CA SER A 49 10.02 -9.83 -7.96
C SER A 49 8.68 -9.36 -8.51
N ILE A 50 7.60 -9.53 -7.74
CA ILE A 50 6.26 -9.03 -8.12
C ILE A 50 6.26 -7.49 -8.15
N ALA A 51 6.83 -6.84 -7.13
CA ALA A 51 6.91 -5.38 -7.08
C ALA A 51 7.66 -4.80 -8.29
N GLU A 52 8.79 -5.40 -8.66
CA GLU A 52 9.58 -5.00 -9.84
C GLU A 52 8.76 -5.12 -11.12
N GLU A 53 8.08 -6.25 -11.33
CA GLU A 53 7.30 -6.50 -12.54
C GLU A 53 6.14 -5.48 -12.68
N ILE A 54 5.42 -5.19 -11.60
CA ILE A 54 4.35 -4.18 -11.60
C ILE A 54 4.94 -2.80 -11.87
N GLN A 55 6.01 -2.43 -11.17
CA GLN A 55 6.67 -1.13 -11.31
C GLN A 55 7.17 -0.90 -12.74
N ARG A 56 7.80 -1.89 -13.34
CA ARG A 56 8.32 -1.84 -14.70
C ARG A 56 7.21 -1.61 -15.74
N ARG A 57 6.02 -2.19 -15.52
CA ARG A 57 4.87 -1.98 -16.41
C ARG A 57 4.24 -0.62 -16.19
N LEU A 58 4.11 -0.17 -14.94
CA LEU A 58 3.56 1.16 -14.62
C LEU A 58 4.40 2.29 -15.20
N TYR A 59 5.74 2.19 -15.16
CA TYR A 59 6.63 3.21 -15.77
C TYR A 59 6.46 3.41 -17.27
N ARG A 60 5.80 2.49 -17.97
CA ARG A 60 5.54 2.63 -19.41
C ARG A 60 4.31 3.46 -19.73
N VAL A 61 3.45 3.70 -18.73
CA VAL A 61 2.13 4.31 -18.95
C VAL A 61 1.86 5.53 -18.09
N ILE A 62 2.59 5.72 -16.99
CA ILE A 62 2.42 6.91 -16.13
C ILE A 62 2.97 8.16 -16.81
N PRO A 63 2.39 9.35 -16.54
CA PRO A 63 2.92 10.62 -16.98
C PRO A 63 4.35 10.88 -16.49
N ASP A 64 5.12 11.64 -17.25
CA ASP A 64 6.53 11.98 -16.92
C ASP A 64 6.67 12.77 -15.60
N ASP A 65 5.64 13.47 -15.16
CA ASP A 65 5.59 14.24 -13.92
C ASP A 65 5.12 13.39 -12.72
N TRP A 66 4.83 12.10 -12.91
CA TRP A 66 4.55 11.14 -11.84
C TRP A 66 5.79 10.31 -11.49
N GLY A 67 5.78 9.71 -10.30
CA GLY A 67 6.81 8.79 -9.84
C GLY A 67 6.22 7.55 -9.18
N ILE A 68 7.05 6.51 -9.04
CA ILE A 68 6.73 5.28 -8.30
C ILE A 68 7.71 5.15 -7.14
N TYR A 69 7.19 5.00 -5.93
CA TYR A 69 7.96 5.01 -4.70
C TYR A 69 7.66 3.74 -3.90
N GLN A 70 8.69 3.11 -3.31
CA GLN A 70 8.57 1.85 -2.54
C GLN A 70 8.70 2.06 -1.03
N THR A 71 9.24 3.18 -0.59
CA THR A 71 9.51 3.44 0.84
C THR A 71 8.85 4.70 1.35
N GLN A 72 8.02 5.33 0.52
CA GLN A 72 7.34 6.57 0.88
C GLN A 72 6.15 6.27 1.79
N ALA A 73 6.18 6.81 3.00
CA ALA A 73 5.04 6.74 3.89
C ALA A 73 3.91 7.67 3.44
N VAL A 74 2.67 7.24 3.66
CA VAL A 74 1.45 8.01 3.42
C VAL A 74 0.61 8.10 4.69
N ALA A 75 0.18 9.30 5.04
CA ALA A 75 -0.61 9.55 6.25
C ALA A 75 -2.12 9.52 5.95
N ILE A 76 -2.87 8.91 6.86
CA ILE A 76 -4.33 8.85 6.87
C ILE A 76 -4.82 9.21 8.28
N PRO A 77 -4.76 10.50 8.70
CA PRO A 77 -5.06 10.91 10.07
C PRO A 77 -6.47 10.48 10.53
N ALA A 78 -7.45 10.50 9.62
CA ALA A 78 -8.83 10.08 9.90
C ALA A 78 -8.96 8.61 10.35
N ARG A 79 -7.92 7.78 10.12
CA ARG A 79 -7.84 6.38 10.54
C ARG A 79 -6.70 6.13 11.51
N SER A 80 -6.10 7.20 12.07
CA SER A 80 -4.87 7.08 12.86
C SER A 80 -3.86 6.15 12.15
N GLY A 81 -3.68 6.36 10.83
CA GLY A 81 -2.91 5.49 9.95
C GLY A 81 -1.72 6.22 9.31
N MET A 82 -0.57 5.56 9.28
CA MET A 82 0.58 5.91 8.46
C MET A 82 1.11 4.63 7.84
N TYR A 83 0.90 4.47 6.55
CA TYR A 83 1.23 3.25 5.83
C TYR A 83 2.41 3.48 4.89
N ILE A 84 3.18 2.43 4.64
CA ILE A 84 4.24 2.42 3.65
C ILE A 84 3.86 1.38 2.60
N PRO A 85 3.14 1.77 1.53
CA PRO A 85 2.77 0.82 0.49
C PRO A 85 4.00 0.23 -0.22
N ASP A 86 3.87 -0.97 -0.73
CA ASP A 86 4.93 -1.62 -1.50
C ASP A 86 5.21 -0.90 -2.81
N LEU A 87 4.16 -0.32 -3.43
CA LEU A 87 4.28 0.65 -4.52
C LEU A 87 3.30 1.80 -4.32
N LEU A 88 3.80 3.01 -4.40
CA LEU A 88 3.04 4.25 -4.41
C LEU A 88 3.24 4.95 -5.75
N VAL A 89 2.17 5.23 -6.46
CA VAL A 89 2.21 6.11 -7.65
C VAL A 89 1.62 7.45 -7.27
N ALA A 90 2.39 8.51 -7.43
CA ALA A 90 1.95 9.88 -7.11
C ALA A 90 2.63 10.90 -8.02
N PRO A 91 2.04 12.10 -8.22
CA PRO A 91 2.73 13.21 -8.85
C PRO A 91 4.02 13.56 -8.10
N LYS A 92 5.11 13.81 -8.82
CA LYS A 92 6.39 14.23 -8.22
C LYS A 92 6.25 15.51 -7.38
N ALA A 93 5.25 16.32 -7.67
CA ALA A 93 4.94 17.53 -6.91
C ALA A 93 4.56 17.24 -5.46
N ALA A 94 3.92 16.12 -5.17
CA ALA A 94 3.52 15.72 -3.82
C ALA A 94 4.72 15.52 -2.87
N LEU A 95 5.90 15.21 -3.42
CA LEU A 95 7.12 14.96 -2.65
C LEU A 95 8.08 16.15 -2.59
N ARG A 96 7.66 17.34 -3.03
CA ARG A 96 8.56 18.53 -3.04
C ARG A 96 8.77 19.15 -1.65
N GLU A 97 7.81 18.99 -0.76
CA GLU A 97 7.94 19.46 0.61
C GLU A 97 8.84 18.51 1.41
N SER A 98 9.64 19.09 2.30
CA SER A 98 10.47 18.29 3.21
C SER A 98 9.60 17.55 4.22
N GLY A 99 9.81 16.24 4.38
CA GLY A 99 9.06 15.43 5.32
C GLY A 99 9.33 13.94 5.15
N HIS A 100 8.75 13.14 6.02
CA HIS A 100 8.88 11.69 6.00
C HIS A 100 7.64 11.00 5.40
N PHE A 101 6.55 11.72 5.20
CA PHE A 101 5.31 11.19 4.63
C PHE A 101 4.59 12.26 3.81
N ILE A 102 3.72 11.82 2.91
CA ILE A 102 2.75 12.66 2.22
C ILE A 102 1.33 12.29 2.67
N GLN A 103 0.33 13.10 2.32
CA GLN A 103 -1.07 12.69 2.54
C GLN A 103 -1.42 11.56 1.56
N ALA A 104 -2.12 10.52 2.03
CA ALA A 104 -2.51 9.42 1.15
C ALA A 104 -3.42 9.87 -0.01
N ALA A 105 -4.15 10.97 0.15
CA ALA A 105 -4.96 11.59 -0.90
C ALA A 105 -4.15 12.10 -2.12
N GLU A 106 -2.83 12.27 -1.98
CA GLU A 106 -1.94 12.63 -3.09
C GLU A 106 -1.56 11.44 -3.99
N ALA A 107 -1.91 10.22 -3.56
CA ALA A 107 -1.65 9.01 -4.34
C ALA A 107 -2.69 8.82 -5.43
N GLU A 108 -2.25 8.37 -6.60
CA GLU A 108 -3.10 7.96 -7.71
C GLU A 108 -3.37 6.44 -7.72
N LEU A 109 -2.40 5.69 -7.25
CA LEU A 109 -2.47 4.24 -7.04
C LEU A 109 -1.57 3.84 -5.90
N VAL A 110 -2.04 2.92 -5.08
CA VAL A 110 -1.22 2.18 -4.13
C VAL A 110 -1.32 0.68 -4.42
N ALA A 111 -0.22 -0.04 -4.24
CA ALA A 111 -0.22 -1.51 -4.32
C ALA A 111 0.41 -2.10 -3.07
N GLU A 112 -0.22 -3.15 -2.56
CA GLU A 112 0.29 -3.97 -1.47
C GLU A 112 0.41 -5.42 -1.93
N ILE A 113 1.53 -6.05 -1.60
CA ILE A 113 1.81 -7.45 -1.90
C ILE A 113 1.87 -8.19 -0.57
N THR A 114 0.91 -9.04 -0.31
CA THR A 114 0.78 -9.66 1.01
C THR A 114 1.99 -10.53 1.38
N SER A 115 2.39 -10.46 2.64
CA SER A 115 3.20 -11.48 3.31
C SER A 115 2.31 -12.34 4.19
N GLN A 116 2.79 -13.53 4.56
CA GLN A 116 2.01 -14.44 5.42
C GLN A 116 1.62 -13.81 6.76
N SER A 117 2.47 -12.92 7.29
CA SER A 117 2.28 -12.34 8.62
C SER A 117 1.42 -11.08 8.66
N ASN A 118 1.25 -10.35 7.54
CA ASN A 118 0.51 -9.06 7.50
C ASN A 118 -0.69 -9.04 6.54
N ALA A 119 -0.97 -10.15 5.87
CA ALA A 119 -2.04 -10.22 4.86
C ALA A 119 -3.40 -9.68 5.35
N ASN A 120 -3.75 -9.86 6.62
CA ASN A 120 -5.01 -9.34 7.16
C ASN A 120 -5.02 -7.80 7.28
N HIS A 121 -3.88 -7.16 7.55
CA HIS A 121 -3.80 -5.69 7.54
C HIS A 121 -4.05 -5.16 6.13
N ASP A 122 -3.44 -5.76 5.12
CA ASP A 122 -3.58 -5.35 3.72
C ASP A 122 -5.01 -5.60 3.20
N ARG A 123 -5.66 -6.70 3.64
CA ARG A 123 -7.02 -7.06 3.23
C ARG A 123 -8.12 -6.23 3.89
N ILE A 124 -7.89 -5.69 5.08
CA ILE A 124 -8.96 -5.07 5.90
C ILE A 124 -8.61 -3.62 6.25
N ALA A 125 -7.62 -3.41 7.11
CA ALA A 125 -7.32 -2.10 7.66
C ALA A 125 -6.84 -1.12 6.57
N LYS A 126 -5.92 -1.54 5.70
CA LYS A 126 -5.38 -0.70 4.64
C LYS A 126 -6.39 -0.45 3.52
N VAL A 127 -7.22 -1.45 3.14
CA VAL A 127 -8.34 -1.24 2.21
C VAL A 127 -9.24 -0.11 2.70
N ALA A 128 -9.69 -0.17 3.97
CA ALA A 128 -10.53 0.86 4.56
C ALA A 128 -9.79 2.20 4.70
N GLY A 129 -8.51 2.17 5.06
CA GLY A 129 -7.67 3.35 5.20
C GLY A 129 -7.51 4.10 3.89
N TYR A 130 -7.05 3.45 2.84
CA TYR A 130 -6.88 4.06 1.52
C TYR A 130 -8.21 4.54 0.92
N ALA A 131 -9.32 3.79 1.11
CA ALA A 131 -10.64 4.23 0.70
C ALA A 131 -11.09 5.50 1.46
N THR A 132 -10.82 5.58 2.77
CA THR A 132 -11.14 6.78 3.59
C THR A 132 -10.35 8.00 3.12
N ALA A 133 -9.09 7.80 2.72
CA ALA A 133 -8.24 8.87 2.17
C ALA A 133 -8.63 9.28 0.74
N GLY A 134 -9.47 8.49 0.07
CA GLY A 134 -9.89 8.78 -1.31
C GLY A 134 -8.85 8.39 -2.38
N VAL A 135 -7.90 7.51 -2.05
CA VAL A 135 -6.93 7.00 -3.05
C VAL A 135 -7.69 6.36 -4.21
N PRO A 136 -7.52 6.81 -5.46
CA PRO A 136 -8.37 6.38 -6.58
C PRO A 136 -8.35 4.88 -6.83
N LEU A 137 -7.16 4.25 -6.76
CA LEU A 137 -6.96 2.82 -7.02
C LEU A 137 -6.11 2.16 -5.93
N TYR A 138 -6.56 1.01 -5.47
CA TYR A 138 -5.82 0.12 -4.60
C TYR A 138 -5.68 -1.26 -5.22
N LEU A 139 -4.45 -1.70 -5.46
CA LEU A 139 -4.11 -3.00 -6.03
C LEU A 139 -3.60 -3.91 -4.92
N LEU A 140 -4.37 -4.95 -4.60
CA LEU A 140 -3.98 -5.97 -3.63
C LEU A 140 -3.49 -7.22 -4.36
N VAL A 141 -2.22 -7.53 -4.23
CA VAL A 141 -1.62 -8.78 -4.72
C VAL A 141 -1.56 -9.76 -3.56
N ASP A 142 -2.59 -10.59 -3.44
CA ASP A 142 -2.77 -11.47 -2.31
C ASP A 142 -2.24 -12.88 -2.60
N ARG A 143 -0.97 -13.10 -2.27
CA ARG A 143 -0.28 -14.38 -2.44
C ARG A 143 -0.79 -15.46 -1.49
N TRP A 144 -1.46 -15.06 -0.41
CA TRP A 144 -1.90 -15.92 0.70
C TRP A 144 -3.43 -15.94 0.85
N ALA A 145 -4.15 -15.66 -0.22
CA ALA A 145 -5.62 -15.72 -0.20
C ALA A 145 -6.10 -17.15 0.10
N PRO A 146 -7.15 -17.32 0.92
CA PRO A 146 -7.63 -18.65 1.33
C PRO A 146 -8.00 -19.58 0.17
N GLY A 147 -8.39 -19.02 -0.99
CA GLY A 147 -8.76 -19.77 -2.19
C GLY A 147 -7.62 -19.95 -3.19
N GLY A 148 -6.40 -19.55 -2.84
CA GLY A 148 -5.24 -19.48 -3.74
C GLY A 148 -4.84 -18.04 -4.07
N PRO A 149 -3.62 -17.82 -4.61
CA PRO A 149 -3.13 -16.48 -4.90
C PRO A 149 -4.05 -15.71 -5.85
N THR A 150 -4.39 -14.47 -5.49
CA THR A 150 -5.29 -13.60 -6.25
C THR A 150 -4.71 -12.19 -6.39
N ILE A 151 -5.17 -11.48 -7.41
CA ILE A 151 -4.98 -10.04 -7.53
C ILE A 151 -6.35 -9.38 -7.53
N THR A 152 -6.54 -8.38 -6.67
CA THR A 152 -7.78 -7.63 -6.57
C THR A 152 -7.50 -6.15 -6.80
N LEU A 153 -8.19 -5.57 -7.76
CA LEU A 153 -8.21 -4.14 -8.00
C LEU A 153 -9.45 -3.53 -7.37
N TYR A 154 -9.22 -2.60 -6.47
CA TYR A 154 -10.24 -1.77 -5.87
C TYR A 154 -10.19 -0.37 -6.46
N GLY A 155 -11.37 0.27 -6.58
CA GLY A 155 -11.46 1.64 -7.06
C GLY A 155 -12.79 2.29 -6.71
N ALA A 156 -13.01 3.52 -7.23
CA ALA A 156 -14.18 4.31 -6.96
C ALA A 156 -14.50 4.43 -5.44
N PRO A 157 -13.56 4.96 -4.63
CA PRO A 157 -13.76 5.10 -3.20
C PRO A 157 -14.93 6.04 -2.90
N SER A 158 -15.81 5.64 -1.98
CA SER A 158 -16.94 6.46 -1.54
C SER A 158 -17.32 6.07 -0.12
N GLY A 159 -17.45 7.05 0.79
CA GLY A 159 -17.83 6.81 2.19
C GLY A 159 -16.84 5.89 2.93
N GLY A 160 -15.56 5.90 2.57
CA GLY A 160 -14.53 5.07 3.19
C GLY A 160 -14.53 3.60 2.75
N VAL A 161 -15.19 3.27 1.66
CA VAL A 161 -15.22 1.93 1.08
C VAL A 161 -14.90 1.98 -0.42
N TYR A 162 -14.26 0.93 -0.91
CA TYR A 162 -14.01 0.73 -2.33
C TYR A 162 -15.08 -0.15 -2.99
N ARG A 163 -15.20 -0.02 -4.31
CA ARG A 163 -15.77 -1.06 -5.15
C ARG A 163 -14.67 -2.00 -5.63
N VAL A 164 -14.94 -3.30 -5.68
CA VAL A 164 -14.08 -4.24 -6.40
C VAL A 164 -14.32 -4.04 -7.90
N LEU A 165 -13.28 -3.63 -8.62
CA LEU A 165 -13.31 -3.47 -10.08
C LEU A 165 -12.95 -4.77 -10.78
N SER A 166 -12.00 -5.54 -10.22
CA SER A 166 -11.56 -6.82 -10.74
C SER A 166 -11.02 -7.67 -9.59
N ALA A 167 -11.26 -8.97 -9.63
CA ALA A 167 -10.63 -9.95 -8.74
C ALA A 167 -10.40 -11.23 -9.54
N VAL A 168 -9.14 -11.59 -9.75
CA VAL A 168 -8.75 -12.74 -10.59
C VAL A 168 -7.65 -13.57 -9.90
N PRO A 169 -7.58 -14.88 -10.13
CA PRO A 169 -6.47 -15.70 -9.65
C PRO A 169 -5.16 -15.35 -10.40
N PHE A 170 -4.01 -15.69 -9.81
CA PHE A 170 -2.75 -15.64 -10.52
C PHE A 170 -2.81 -16.51 -11.78
N GLY A 171 -2.15 -16.07 -12.84
CA GLY A 171 -2.22 -16.64 -14.18
C GLY A 171 -3.22 -15.93 -15.09
N GLU A 172 -4.12 -15.13 -14.55
CA GLU A 172 -5.06 -14.32 -15.32
C GLU A 172 -4.63 -12.85 -15.42
N LYS A 173 -5.30 -12.11 -16.29
CA LYS A 173 -5.03 -10.69 -16.53
C LYS A 173 -6.02 -9.82 -15.79
N THR A 174 -5.52 -8.72 -15.20
CA THR A 174 -6.36 -7.65 -14.66
C THR A 174 -6.07 -6.35 -15.39
N HIS A 175 -7.08 -5.50 -15.57
CA HIS A 175 -6.96 -4.22 -16.24
C HIS A 175 -7.09 -3.07 -15.25
N LEU A 176 -6.06 -2.23 -15.19
CA LEU A 176 -6.09 -0.96 -14.48
C LEU A 176 -6.72 0.09 -15.41
N PRO A 177 -7.81 0.76 -15.00
CA PRO A 177 -8.47 1.75 -15.85
C PRO A 177 -7.62 3.02 -16.03
N ALA A 178 -8.14 3.98 -16.78
CA ALA A 178 -7.56 5.32 -16.86
C ALA A 178 -7.29 5.88 -15.46
N PRO A 179 -6.18 6.62 -15.25
CA PRO A 179 -5.25 7.13 -16.27
C PRO A 179 -4.18 6.12 -16.70
N PHE A 180 -4.14 4.92 -16.13
CA PHE A 180 -3.10 3.93 -16.43
C PHE A 180 -3.36 3.19 -17.75
N ASP A 181 -4.60 2.81 -18.01
CA ASP A 181 -5.02 2.00 -19.17
C ASP A 181 -4.08 0.81 -19.42
N LEU A 182 -3.75 0.10 -18.36
CA LEU A 182 -2.72 -0.94 -18.31
C LEU A 182 -3.32 -2.31 -18.01
N THR A 183 -3.00 -3.29 -18.85
CA THR A 183 -3.28 -4.69 -18.54
C THR A 183 -2.07 -5.35 -17.87
N LEU A 184 -2.25 -5.82 -16.64
CA LEU A 184 -1.27 -6.61 -15.91
C LEU A 184 -1.54 -8.10 -16.19
N ASP A 185 -0.53 -8.79 -16.67
CA ASP A 185 -0.51 -10.24 -16.81
C ASP A 185 0.20 -10.84 -15.59
N THR A 186 -0.47 -11.71 -14.87
CA THR A 186 0.04 -12.31 -13.63
C THR A 186 0.58 -13.73 -13.83
N ALA A 187 0.73 -14.19 -15.08
CA ALA A 187 1.17 -15.54 -15.39
C ALA A 187 2.54 -15.92 -14.80
N GLU A 188 3.42 -14.91 -14.64
CA GLU A 188 4.77 -15.09 -14.11
C GLU A 188 4.89 -14.71 -12.63
N PHE A 189 3.79 -14.35 -11.96
CA PHE A 189 3.85 -14.00 -10.55
C PHE A 189 4.12 -15.26 -9.71
N PRO A 190 5.18 -15.26 -8.88
CA PRO A 190 5.46 -16.40 -8.02
C PRO A 190 4.35 -16.57 -6.97
N ALA A 191 3.79 -17.77 -6.92
CA ALA A 191 2.86 -18.17 -5.87
C ALA A 191 3.55 -18.21 -4.50
N GLY A 192 2.77 -18.19 -3.43
CA GLY A 192 3.23 -18.26 -2.04
C GLY A 192 3.79 -19.64 -1.67
#